data_ce5a9ce90e18b8ee7c9fc7581607c588
#
_entry.id   ce5a9ce90e18b8ee7c9fc7581607c588
#
_cell.length_a   1.000
_cell.length_b   1.000
_cell.length_c   1.000
_cell.angle_alpha   90.00
_cell.angle_beta   90.00
_cell.angle_gamma   90.00
#
_symmetry.space_group_name_H-M   'P 1'
#
loop_
_entity.id
_entity.type
_entity.pdbx_description
1 polymer ?
#
loop_
_entity_poly.entity_id
_entity_poly.type
_entity_poly.pdbx_seq_one_letter_code
_entity_poly.pdbx_strand_id
1 'polypeptide(L)'
;AGSEEYFMNLLADAMEPLLLANGIQFVRNDPQGTVGNSIRQSNADSYDFHLALHSNASGSGSEGQNRGIIVFYYPGSVSGQRAAELFASALREIYPLPDRVTTRSAENLTELRRTKAPAVLLELGYHDNAADAMWVQEHIGLIAQTLVQALTEYFGLPYVCPGPSQTGLAVTDSGGPVNLRSYPSAQGQVIVQIPNGSTVTVFGRYRGWYVVLYGDALGYANSAFIQL
;
A
#
# COMPACT_ATOMS: atom_id res chain seq x y z
N ALA A 1 -12.47 22.49 5.74
CA ALA A 1 -11.27 21.93 6.35
C ALA A 1 -11.65 20.57 6.95
N GLY A 2 -10.98 19.50 6.57
CA GLY A 2 -11.18 18.16 7.12
C GLY A 2 -10.19 17.88 8.25
N SER A 3 -10.47 16.86 9.07
CA SER A 3 -9.53 16.34 10.09
C SER A 3 -8.41 15.54 9.44
N GLU A 4 -7.33 15.27 10.18
CA GLU A 4 -6.29 14.30 9.79
C GLU A 4 -6.91 12.98 9.33
N GLU A 5 -7.78 12.40 10.16
CA GLU A 5 -8.49 11.16 9.88
C GLU A 5 -9.21 11.19 8.52
N TYR A 6 -9.91 12.29 8.21
CA TYR A 6 -10.62 12.43 6.94
C TYR A 6 -9.68 12.31 5.73
N PHE A 7 -8.55 13.04 5.73
CA PHE A 7 -7.63 13.02 4.60
C PHE A 7 -6.82 11.72 4.51
N MET A 8 -6.48 11.11 5.64
CA MET A 8 -5.81 9.80 5.64
C MET A 8 -6.74 8.68 5.17
N ASN A 9 -8.04 8.76 5.45
CA ASN A 9 -9.03 7.85 4.88
C ASN A 9 -9.18 8.05 3.36
N LEU A 10 -9.25 9.29 2.86
CA LEU A 10 -9.26 9.56 1.41
C LEU A 10 -8.00 9.03 0.71
N LEU A 11 -6.84 9.16 1.36
CA LEU A 11 -5.60 8.59 0.83
C LEU A 11 -5.66 7.07 0.78
N ALA A 12 -6.13 6.43 1.85
CA ALA A 12 -6.30 4.98 1.88
C ALA A 12 -7.30 4.51 0.82
N ASP A 13 -8.43 5.21 0.62
CA ASP A 13 -9.41 4.92 -0.44
C ASP A 13 -8.76 5.00 -1.83
N ALA A 14 -7.92 6.01 -2.07
CA ALA A 14 -7.19 6.16 -3.33
C ALA A 14 -6.13 5.07 -3.55
N MET A 15 -5.57 4.51 -2.48
CA MET A 15 -4.59 3.42 -2.56
C MET A 15 -5.22 2.07 -2.90
N GLU A 16 -6.47 1.78 -2.49
CA GLU A 16 -7.11 0.48 -2.65
C GLU A 16 -7.08 -0.06 -4.11
N PRO A 17 -7.58 0.67 -5.12
CA PRO A 17 -7.56 0.17 -6.50
C PRO A 17 -6.13 0.00 -7.03
N LEU A 18 -5.18 0.81 -6.56
CA LEU A 18 -3.77 0.70 -6.90
C LEU A 18 -3.15 -0.56 -6.31
N LEU A 19 -3.43 -0.88 -5.04
CA LEU A 19 -2.96 -2.09 -4.36
C LEU A 19 -3.48 -3.34 -5.08
N LEU A 20 -4.78 -3.40 -5.38
CA LEU A 20 -5.39 -4.52 -6.11
C LEU A 20 -4.77 -4.70 -7.49
N ALA A 21 -4.58 -3.62 -8.25
CA ALA A 21 -3.96 -3.67 -9.58
C ALA A 21 -2.51 -4.18 -9.55
N ASN A 22 -1.85 -4.07 -8.42
CA ASN A 22 -0.47 -4.50 -8.21
C ASN A 22 -0.32 -5.84 -7.47
N GLY A 23 -1.43 -6.56 -7.25
CA GLY A 23 -1.41 -7.87 -6.61
C GLY A 23 -1.12 -7.81 -5.10
N ILE A 24 -1.31 -6.65 -4.48
CA ILE A 24 -1.12 -6.44 -3.04
C ILE A 24 -2.48 -6.54 -2.36
N GLN A 25 -2.67 -7.61 -1.60
CA GLN A 25 -3.84 -7.81 -0.77
C GLN A 25 -3.73 -6.97 0.50
N PHE A 26 -4.82 -6.39 0.96
CA PHE A 26 -4.80 -5.49 2.11
C PHE A 26 -6.03 -5.66 3.01
N VAL A 27 -5.88 -5.24 4.25
CA VAL A 27 -6.96 -5.05 5.21
C VAL A 27 -6.83 -3.66 5.81
N ARG A 28 -7.94 -2.94 5.93
CA ARG A 28 -7.98 -1.62 6.57
C ARG A 28 -8.44 -1.75 8.01
N ASN A 29 -7.90 -0.88 8.86
CA ASN A 29 -8.44 -0.70 10.20
C ASN A 29 -9.82 -0.06 10.16
N ASP A 30 -10.62 -0.27 11.21
CA ASP A 30 -11.84 0.48 11.45
C ASP A 30 -11.47 1.94 11.80
N PRO A 31 -11.85 2.94 10.99
CA PRO A 31 -11.53 4.35 11.25
C PRO A 31 -12.17 4.86 12.55
N GLN A 32 -13.26 4.25 13.03
CA GLN A 32 -13.88 4.57 14.33
C GLN A 32 -13.19 3.85 15.50
N GLY A 33 -12.20 3.01 15.20
CA GLY A 33 -11.44 2.26 16.18
C GLY A 33 -10.36 3.08 16.86
N THR A 34 -9.78 2.53 17.92
CA THR A 34 -8.60 3.09 18.57
C THR A 34 -7.32 2.52 17.96
N VAL A 35 -6.18 3.15 18.21
CA VAL A 35 -4.85 2.61 17.82
C VAL A 35 -4.65 1.18 18.36
N GLY A 36 -5.20 0.87 19.54
CA GLY A 36 -5.16 -0.49 20.10
C GLY A 36 -5.97 -1.50 19.27
N ASN A 37 -7.05 -1.06 18.61
CA ASN A 37 -7.84 -1.89 17.71
C ASN A 37 -7.03 -2.17 16.42
N SER A 38 -6.43 -1.15 15.82
CA SER A 38 -5.58 -1.27 14.63
C SER A 38 -4.42 -2.25 14.85
N ILE A 39 -3.76 -2.15 16.02
CA ILE A 39 -2.68 -3.07 16.39
C ILE A 39 -3.18 -4.51 16.57
N ARG A 40 -4.34 -4.70 17.23
CA ARG A 40 -4.92 -6.05 17.38
C ARG A 40 -5.26 -6.66 16.02
N GLN A 41 -5.86 -5.89 15.13
CA GLN A 41 -6.20 -6.32 13.79
C GLN A 41 -4.93 -6.65 12.98
N SER A 42 -3.93 -5.79 13.01
CA SER A 42 -2.62 -6.04 12.37
C SER A 42 -1.90 -7.29 12.91
N ASN A 43 -2.17 -7.68 14.15
CA ASN A 43 -1.56 -8.86 14.78
C ASN A 43 -2.45 -10.11 14.74
N ALA A 44 -3.67 -10.01 14.20
CA ALA A 44 -4.63 -11.11 14.19
C ALA A 44 -4.28 -12.19 13.16
N ASP A 45 -3.53 -11.82 12.13
CA ASP A 45 -3.09 -12.71 11.06
C ASP A 45 -1.60 -12.48 10.75
N SER A 46 -1.08 -13.20 9.76
CA SER A 46 0.29 -13.08 9.27
C SER A 46 0.34 -12.09 8.11
N TYR A 47 0.49 -10.81 8.43
CA TYR A 47 0.69 -9.76 7.43
C TYR A 47 2.17 -9.55 7.14
N ASP A 48 2.50 -9.27 5.88
CA ASP A 48 3.87 -9.01 5.43
C ASP A 48 4.32 -7.59 5.72
N PHE A 49 3.39 -6.66 5.95
CA PHE A 49 3.68 -5.26 6.19
C PHE A 49 2.54 -4.54 6.94
N HIS A 50 2.90 -3.56 7.77
CA HIS A 50 1.97 -2.63 8.42
C HIS A 50 2.30 -1.20 8.00
N LEU A 51 1.34 -0.50 7.42
CA LEU A 51 1.44 0.90 6.99
C LEU A 51 0.49 1.76 7.80
N ALA A 52 1.03 2.66 8.62
CA ALA A 52 0.25 3.66 9.34
C ALA A 52 0.34 5.01 8.60
N LEU A 53 -0.81 5.58 8.27
CA LEU A 53 -0.94 6.86 7.57
C LEU A 53 -1.37 7.94 8.56
N HIS A 54 -0.54 8.95 8.74
CA HIS A 54 -0.75 10.08 9.64
C HIS A 54 -0.36 11.41 8.98
N SER A 55 -0.78 12.50 9.59
CA SER A 55 -0.25 13.85 9.34
C SER A 55 0.17 14.49 10.65
N ASN A 56 1.32 15.12 10.65
CA ASN A 56 1.95 15.69 11.82
C ASN A 56 1.25 16.97 12.28
N ALA A 57 1.51 17.34 13.52
CA ALA A 57 1.17 18.67 14.07
C ALA A 57 2.39 19.29 14.74
N SER A 58 2.53 20.59 14.64
CA SER A 58 3.53 21.34 15.40
C SER A 58 3.20 21.30 16.89
N GLY A 59 4.22 21.26 17.73
CA GLY A 59 4.03 21.35 19.18
C GLY A 59 3.51 22.73 19.59
N SER A 60 2.93 22.81 20.80
CA SER A 60 2.42 24.04 21.38
C SER A 60 3.42 25.20 21.31
N GLY A 61 2.99 26.35 20.80
CA GLY A 61 3.82 27.52 20.57
C GLY A 61 4.59 27.54 19.25
N SER A 62 4.41 26.51 18.41
CA SER A 62 5.04 26.39 17.07
C SER A 62 4.02 26.08 15.99
N GLU A 63 2.73 26.31 16.27
CA GLU A 63 1.62 26.00 15.37
C GLU A 63 1.85 26.63 13.99
N GLY A 64 1.71 25.85 12.94
CA GLY A 64 1.88 26.25 11.55
C GLY A 64 3.32 26.56 11.10
N GLN A 65 4.32 26.44 11.98
CA GLN A 65 5.70 26.79 11.63
C GLN A 65 6.49 25.63 11.01
N ASN A 66 6.12 24.38 11.33
CA ASN A 66 6.82 23.20 10.84
C ASN A 66 6.23 22.75 9.50
N ARG A 67 7.08 22.16 8.67
CA ARG A 67 6.77 21.54 7.39
C ARG A 67 7.64 20.32 7.13
N GLY A 68 7.16 19.39 6.34
CA GLY A 68 7.94 18.26 5.88
C GLY A 68 7.27 16.93 6.14
N ILE A 69 7.87 15.88 5.59
CA ILE A 69 7.42 14.50 5.72
C ILE A 69 8.42 13.73 6.58
N ILE A 70 7.92 12.93 7.50
CA ILE A 70 8.75 12.05 8.31
C ILE A 70 8.23 10.61 8.15
N VAL A 71 9.12 9.71 7.75
CA VAL A 71 8.82 8.27 7.69
C VAL A 71 9.48 7.59 8.88
N PHE A 72 8.66 7.15 9.83
CA PHE A 72 9.14 6.50 11.04
C PHE A 72 9.21 4.98 10.89
N TYR A 73 10.21 4.37 11.52
CA TYR A 73 10.37 2.93 11.66
C TYR A 73 10.84 2.56 13.07
N TYR A 74 10.66 1.29 13.49
CA TYR A 74 11.12 0.85 14.80
C TYR A 74 12.64 0.58 14.80
N PRO A 75 13.41 1.05 15.81
CA PRO A 75 14.85 0.80 15.90
C PRO A 75 15.18 -0.69 15.84
N GLY A 76 16.18 -1.07 15.04
CA GLY A 76 16.58 -2.46 14.85
C GLY A 76 15.72 -3.26 13.84
N SER A 77 14.62 -2.71 13.35
CA SER A 77 13.84 -3.31 12.26
C SER A 77 14.50 -3.03 10.91
N VAL A 78 15.30 -3.96 10.42
CA VAL A 78 15.99 -3.83 9.12
C VAL A 78 14.97 -3.69 7.98
N SER A 79 13.90 -4.49 7.99
CA SER A 79 12.83 -4.41 6.98
C SER A 79 12.04 -3.12 7.07
N GLY A 80 11.74 -2.64 8.31
CA GLY A 80 11.08 -1.37 8.53
C GLY A 80 11.93 -0.18 8.07
N GLN A 81 13.23 -0.19 8.36
CA GLN A 81 14.17 0.84 7.90
C GLN A 81 14.23 0.86 6.36
N ARG A 82 14.42 -0.30 5.72
CA ARG A 82 14.42 -0.40 4.25
C ARG A 82 13.13 0.17 3.64
N ALA A 83 11.98 -0.17 4.20
CA ALA A 83 10.71 0.37 3.75
C ALA A 83 10.65 1.89 3.93
N ALA A 84 11.06 2.42 5.08
CA ALA A 84 11.07 3.86 5.35
C ALA A 84 11.95 4.62 4.35
N GLU A 85 13.10 4.07 3.99
CA GLU A 85 14.00 4.65 2.99
C GLU A 85 13.37 4.67 1.58
N LEU A 86 12.67 3.60 1.17
CA LEU A 86 11.94 3.54 -0.09
C LEU A 86 10.81 4.57 -0.15
N PHE A 87 9.98 4.65 0.89
CA PHE A 87 8.91 5.63 0.96
C PHE A 87 9.44 7.07 0.96
N ALA A 88 10.48 7.36 1.75
CA ALA A 88 11.07 8.68 1.79
C ALA A 88 11.70 9.06 0.44
N SER A 89 12.39 8.13 -0.24
CA SER A 89 12.94 8.36 -1.56
C SER A 89 11.86 8.71 -2.58
N ALA A 90 10.79 7.93 -2.64
CA ALA A 90 9.68 8.17 -3.56
C ALA A 90 8.95 9.49 -3.26
N LEU A 91 8.74 9.82 -1.99
CA LEU A 91 8.07 11.07 -1.58
C LEU A 91 8.92 12.32 -1.85
N ARG A 92 10.25 12.23 -1.86
CA ARG A 92 11.14 13.35 -2.25
C ARG A 92 10.92 13.80 -3.68
N GLU A 93 10.54 12.89 -4.57
CA GLU A 93 10.32 13.20 -5.99
C GLU A 93 9.07 14.07 -6.21
N ILE A 94 8.11 14.05 -5.30
CA ILE A 94 6.83 14.72 -5.46
C ILE A 94 6.59 15.85 -4.44
N TYR A 95 7.27 15.83 -3.30
CA TYR A 95 7.05 16.84 -2.25
C TYR A 95 7.81 18.14 -2.58
N PRO A 96 7.18 19.35 -2.41
CA PRO A 96 7.78 20.62 -2.79
C PRO A 96 9.10 20.98 -2.10
N LEU A 97 9.37 20.37 -0.94
CA LEU A 97 10.58 20.58 -0.15
C LEU A 97 11.30 19.25 0.08
N PRO A 98 11.97 18.67 -0.93
CA PRO A 98 12.55 17.33 -0.85
C PRO A 98 13.53 17.16 0.31
N ASP A 99 14.29 18.19 0.66
CA ASP A 99 15.22 18.18 1.79
C ASP A 99 14.51 18.06 3.16
N ARG A 100 13.18 18.26 3.21
CA ARG A 100 12.36 18.08 4.40
C ARG A 100 11.64 16.73 4.44
N VAL A 101 11.95 15.82 3.55
CA VAL A 101 11.51 14.42 3.61
C VAL A 101 12.58 13.59 4.27
N THR A 102 12.33 13.11 5.48
CA THR A 102 13.31 12.43 6.32
C THR A 102 12.82 11.07 6.80
N THR A 103 13.75 10.19 7.15
CA THR A 103 13.48 8.95 7.90
C THR A 103 13.95 9.10 9.34
N ARG A 104 13.21 8.52 10.29
CA ARG A 104 13.59 8.52 11.70
C ARG A 104 13.22 7.20 12.38
N SER A 105 14.07 6.72 13.27
CA SER A 105 13.66 5.65 14.18
C SER A 105 12.90 6.21 15.38
N ALA A 106 11.87 5.48 15.85
CA ALA A 106 11.09 5.86 17.02
C ALA A 106 10.68 4.64 17.86
N GLU A 107 11.01 4.67 19.16
CA GLU A 107 10.65 3.60 20.11
C GLU A 107 9.29 3.84 20.76
N ASN A 108 8.84 5.11 20.81
CA ASN A 108 7.62 5.53 21.51
C ASN A 108 6.35 5.42 20.68
N LEU A 109 6.45 5.23 19.36
CA LEU A 109 5.29 5.05 18.50
C LEU A 109 4.72 3.64 18.68
N THR A 110 3.49 3.58 19.20
CA THR A 110 2.88 2.33 19.65
C THR A 110 2.63 1.36 18.49
N GLU A 111 2.25 1.85 17.33
CA GLU A 111 2.03 1.02 16.13
C GLU A 111 3.32 0.36 15.64
N LEU A 112 4.42 1.08 15.62
CA LEU A 112 5.72 0.52 15.23
C LEU A 112 6.24 -0.51 16.24
N ARG A 113 6.01 -0.27 17.54
CA ARG A 113 6.53 -1.12 18.62
C ARG A 113 5.74 -2.41 18.82
N ARG A 114 4.42 -2.40 18.56
CA ARG A 114 3.51 -3.48 18.95
C ARG A 114 2.95 -4.29 17.80
N THR A 115 3.21 -3.92 16.57
CA THR A 115 2.89 -4.73 15.39
C THR A 115 3.96 -5.81 15.18
N LYS A 116 3.53 -6.98 14.73
CA LYS A 116 4.43 -8.12 14.43
C LYS A 116 5.09 -7.97 13.06
N ALA A 117 4.33 -7.48 12.08
CA ALA A 117 4.83 -7.23 10.74
C ALA A 117 5.85 -6.09 10.74
N PRO A 118 6.81 -6.07 9.79
CA PRO A 118 7.59 -4.87 9.52
C PRO A 118 6.66 -3.68 9.31
N ALA A 119 6.95 -2.56 9.99
CA ALA A 119 6.04 -1.44 10.04
C ALA A 119 6.73 -0.11 9.73
N VAL A 120 6.02 0.78 9.07
CA VAL A 120 6.33 2.21 8.98
C VAL A 120 5.13 3.04 9.37
N LEU A 121 5.41 4.23 9.91
CA LEU A 121 4.42 5.26 10.16
C LEU A 121 4.82 6.51 9.38
N LEU A 122 3.93 6.95 8.50
CA LEU A 122 4.11 8.12 7.65
C LEU A 122 3.45 9.34 8.29
N GLU A 123 4.23 10.38 8.57
CA GLU A 123 3.74 11.72 8.86
C GLU A 123 3.79 12.55 7.58
N LEU A 124 2.66 12.57 6.85
CA LEU A 124 2.52 13.21 5.53
C LEU A 124 2.26 14.71 5.64
N GLY A 125 3.30 15.47 5.95
CA GLY A 125 3.20 16.92 6.16
C GLY A 125 2.60 17.28 7.52
N TYR A 126 2.54 18.57 7.77
CA TYR A 126 1.95 19.14 9.01
C TYR A 126 0.56 19.68 8.70
N HIS A 127 -0.50 19.08 9.27
CA HIS A 127 -1.89 19.49 9.01
C HIS A 127 -2.23 20.88 9.57
N ASP A 128 -1.47 21.37 10.54
CA ASP A 128 -1.58 22.72 11.06
C ASP A 128 -0.82 23.77 10.22
N ASN A 129 0.01 23.34 9.25
CA ASN A 129 0.64 24.22 8.28
C ASN A 129 -0.18 24.29 6.99
N ALA A 130 -0.61 25.49 6.59
CA ALA A 130 -1.50 25.66 5.45
C ALA A 130 -0.94 25.14 4.13
N ALA A 131 0.38 25.28 3.89
CA ALA A 131 1.00 24.82 2.65
C ALA A 131 1.12 23.30 2.58
N ASP A 132 1.41 22.62 3.69
CA ASP A 132 1.45 21.15 3.76
C ASP A 132 0.04 20.56 3.69
N ALA A 133 -0.91 21.14 4.45
CA ALA A 133 -2.30 20.72 4.40
C ALA A 133 -2.89 20.81 2.99
N MET A 134 -2.65 21.95 2.29
CA MET A 134 -3.10 22.15 0.92
C MET A 134 -2.42 21.16 -0.04
N TRP A 135 -1.11 20.94 0.08
CA TRP A 135 -0.39 19.99 -0.75
C TRP A 135 -0.96 18.58 -0.62
N VAL A 136 -1.20 18.10 0.60
CA VAL A 136 -1.81 16.78 0.83
C VAL A 136 -3.19 16.69 0.17
N GLN A 137 -4.05 17.70 0.38
CA GLN A 137 -5.42 17.73 -0.16
C GLN A 137 -5.45 17.71 -1.69
N GLU A 138 -4.57 18.46 -2.33
CA GLU A 138 -4.52 18.58 -3.80
C GLU A 138 -3.83 17.39 -4.48
N HIS A 139 -3.05 16.59 -3.74
CA HIS A 139 -2.21 15.54 -4.31
C HIS A 139 -2.53 14.12 -3.79
N ILE A 140 -3.71 13.87 -3.21
CA ILE A 140 -4.12 12.57 -2.68
C ILE A 140 -3.83 11.42 -3.67
N GLY A 141 -4.25 11.55 -4.94
CA GLY A 141 -4.04 10.52 -5.96
C GLY A 141 -2.56 10.30 -6.30
N LEU A 142 -1.77 11.37 -6.38
CA LEU A 142 -0.33 11.29 -6.63
C LEU A 142 0.40 10.65 -5.45
N ILE A 143 0.05 11.04 -4.22
CA ILE A 143 0.62 10.44 -3.01
C ILE A 143 0.27 8.95 -2.95
N ALA A 144 -0.99 8.57 -3.18
CA ALA A 144 -1.43 7.18 -3.22
C ALA A 144 -0.61 6.35 -4.24
N GLN A 145 -0.46 6.87 -5.46
CA GLN A 145 0.35 6.22 -6.50
C GLN A 145 1.81 6.04 -6.05
N THR A 146 2.41 7.08 -5.50
CA THR A 146 3.80 7.08 -5.03
C THR A 146 4.01 6.06 -3.90
N LEU A 147 3.09 6.00 -2.94
CA LEU A 147 3.16 5.03 -1.84
C LEU A 147 3.02 3.58 -2.33
N VAL A 148 2.11 3.33 -3.28
CA VAL A 148 1.95 1.98 -3.84
C VAL A 148 3.13 1.59 -4.72
N GLN A 149 3.74 2.52 -5.45
CA GLN A 149 5.01 2.26 -6.16
C GLN A 149 6.12 1.85 -5.19
N ALA A 150 6.28 2.55 -4.06
CA ALA A 150 7.25 2.19 -3.03
C ALA A 150 6.95 0.81 -2.40
N LEU A 151 5.67 0.47 -2.20
CA LEU A 151 5.26 -0.87 -1.74
C LEU A 151 5.59 -1.96 -2.77
N THR A 152 5.34 -1.72 -4.06
CA THR A 152 5.72 -2.71 -5.09
C THR A 152 7.23 -2.93 -5.12
N GLU A 153 8.03 -1.88 -4.98
CA GLU A 153 9.49 -2.00 -4.87
C GLU A 153 9.92 -2.75 -3.60
N TYR A 154 9.27 -2.47 -2.47
CA TYR A 154 9.52 -3.18 -1.21
C TYR A 154 9.28 -4.69 -1.34
N PHE A 155 8.17 -5.09 -1.98
CA PHE A 155 7.82 -6.50 -2.20
C PHE A 155 8.50 -7.14 -3.41
N GLY A 156 9.23 -6.38 -4.21
CA GLY A 156 9.85 -6.84 -5.45
C GLY A 156 8.83 -7.16 -6.55
N LEU A 157 7.65 -6.55 -6.50
CA LEU A 157 6.60 -6.70 -7.50
C LEU A 157 6.76 -5.66 -8.62
N PRO A 158 6.34 -5.95 -9.85
CA PRO A 158 6.29 -4.93 -10.89
C PRO A 158 5.14 -3.96 -10.60
N TYR A 159 5.38 -2.67 -10.82
CA TYR A 159 4.29 -1.70 -10.77
C TYR A 159 3.40 -1.81 -12.01
N VAL A 160 2.10 -1.89 -11.79
CA VAL A 160 1.05 -1.93 -12.82
C VAL A 160 0.18 -0.68 -12.67
N CYS A 161 0.06 0.08 -13.75
CA CYS A 161 -0.86 1.21 -13.78
C CYS A 161 -2.30 0.68 -13.75
N PRO A 162 -3.14 1.12 -12.80
CA PRO A 162 -4.49 0.60 -12.67
C PRO A 162 -5.36 1.01 -13.88
N GLY A 163 -6.25 0.11 -14.26
CA GLY A 163 -7.33 0.34 -15.19
C GLY A 163 -8.66 -0.10 -14.59
N PRO A 164 -9.78 0.08 -15.29
CA PRO A 164 -11.06 -0.48 -14.88
C PRO A 164 -10.93 -2.00 -14.69
N SER A 165 -11.47 -2.54 -13.60
CA SER A 165 -11.56 -3.99 -13.43
C SER A 165 -12.46 -4.62 -14.50
N GLN A 166 -12.12 -5.82 -14.93
CA GLN A 166 -12.84 -6.58 -15.94
C GLN A 166 -13.17 -7.97 -15.42
N THR A 167 -14.26 -8.52 -15.91
CA THR A 167 -14.59 -9.93 -15.68
C THR A 167 -13.89 -10.77 -16.73
N GLY A 168 -13.17 -11.81 -16.29
CA GLY A 168 -12.53 -12.79 -17.15
C GLY A 168 -13.01 -14.21 -16.87
N LEU A 169 -12.75 -15.11 -17.80
CA LEU A 169 -13.02 -16.54 -17.70
C LEU A 169 -11.70 -17.30 -17.76
N ALA A 170 -11.45 -18.19 -16.80
CA ALA A 170 -10.28 -19.08 -16.83
C ALA A 170 -10.53 -20.22 -17.83
N VAL A 171 -9.73 -20.29 -18.90
CA VAL A 171 -9.89 -21.26 -19.99
C VAL A 171 -8.56 -21.89 -20.36
N THR A 172 -8.57 -23.22 -20.42
CA THR A 172 -7.43 -24.00 -20.93
C THR A 172 -7.93 -25.06 -21.94
N ASP A 173 -7.17 -25.30 -23.00
CA ASP A 173 -7.50 -26.30 -24.02
C ASP A 173 -7.60 -27.73 -23.46
N SER A 174 -6.85 -28.01 -22.41
CA SER A 174 -6.83 -29.31 -21.72
C SER A 174 -8.00 -29.51 -20.75
N GLY A 175 -8.79 -28.45 -20.46
CA GLY A 175 -9.79 -28.47 -19.39
C GLY A 175 -9.20 -28.47 -17.96
N GLY A 176 -7.88 -28.42 -17.82
CA GLY A 176 -7.22 -28.35 -16.53
C GLY A 176 -7.28 -26.95 -15.88
N PRO A 177 -6.89 -26.81 -14.59
CA PRO A 177 -6.96 -25.56 -13.88
C PRO A 177 -5.87 -24.57 -14.32
N VAL A 178 -6.13 -23.28 -14.12
CA VAL A 178 -5.17 -22.18 -14.29
C VAL A 178 -4.46 -21.90 -12.96
N ASN A 179 -3.13 -21.84 -12.94
CA ASN A 179 -2.39 -21.48 -11.73
C ASN A 179 -2.44 -19.97 -11.48
N LEU A 180 -2.91 -19.56 -10.31
CA LEU A 180 -2.75 -18.22 -9.75
C LEU A 180 -1.45 -18.20 -8.95
N ARG A 181 -0.58 -17.22 -9.20
CA ARG A 181 0.79 -17.20 -8.66
C ARG A 181 1.07 -15.91 -7.88
N SER A 182 2.01 -15.99 -6.95
CA SER A 182 2.46 -14.84 -6.14
C SER A 182 3.28 -13.81 -6.92
N TYR A 183 3.78 -14.16 -8.10
CA TYR A 183 4.61 -13.32 -8.95
C TYR A 183 4.33 -13.60 -10.43
N PRO A 184 4.42 -12.60 -11.35
CA PRO A 184 4.13 -12.78 -12.78
C PRO A 184 5.25 -13.53 -13.52
N SER A 185 5.45 -14.79 -13.17
CA SER A 185 6.45 -15.70 -13.70
C SER A 185 6.00 -17.15 -13.56
N ALA A 186 6.42 -18.01 -14.47
CA ALA A 186 6.20 -19.45 -14.37
C ALA A 186 6.84 -20.08 -13.12
N GLN A 187 7.86 -19.44 -12.55
CA GLN A 187 8.55 -19.82 -11.31
C GLN A 187 7.88 -19.26 -10.05
N GLY A 188 6.92 -18.32 -10.18
CA GLY A 188 6.17 -17.79 -9.05
C GLY A 188 5.42 -18.91 -8.32
N GLN A 189 5.40 -18.86 -6.99
CA GLN A 189 4.69 -19.83 -6.17
C GLN A 189 3.21 -19.88 -6.56
N VAL A 190 2.63 -21.07 -6.69
CA VAL A 190 1.19 -21.23 -6.91
C VAL A 190 0.45 -20.97 -5.59
N ILE A 191 -0.40 -19.95 -5.58
CA ILE A 191 -1.25 -19.58 -4.45
C ILE A 191 -2.49 -20.49 -4.42
N VAL A 192 -3.18 -20.58 -5.58
CA VAL A 192 -4.36 -21.41 -5.77
C VAL A 192 -4.46 -21.84 -7.23
N GLN A 193 -5.20 -22.91 -7.49
CA GLN A 193 -5.56 -23.35 -8.82
C GLN A 193 -7.01 -22.95 -9.13
N ILE A 194 -7.20 -22.15 -10.18
CA ILE A 194 -8.50 -21.67 -10.66
C ILE A 194 -9.07 -22.75 -11.57
N PRO A 195 -10.22 -23.41 -11.26
CA PRO A 195 -10.81 -24.40 -12.12
C PRO A 195 -11.13 -23.85 -13.51
N ASN A 196 -10.99 -24.66 -14.54
CA ASN A 196 -11.40 -24.28 -15.90
C ASN A 196 -12.88 -23.91 -15.95
N GLY A 197 -13.21 -22.82 -16.64
CA GLY A 197 -14.56 -22.26 -16.70
C GLY A 197 -14.95 -21.35 -15.53
N SER A 198 -14.04 -21.10 -14.55
CA SER A 198 -14.32 -20.18 -13.45
C SER A 198 -14.23 -18.73 -13.87
N THR A 199 -15.16 -17.93 -13.36
CA THR A 199 -15.11 -16.47 -13.49
C THR A 199 -14.09 -15.88 -12.52
N VAL A 200 -13.37 -14.87 -12.98
CA VAL A 200 -12.35 -14.13 -12.20
C VAL A 200 -12.50 -12.63 -12.41
N THR A 201 -11.98 -11.83 -11.47
CA THR A 201 -11.86 -10.39 -11.66
C THR A 201 -10.41 -10.04 -12.03
N VAL A 202 -10.24 -9.27 -13.10
CA VAL A 202 -8.94 -8.81 -13.59
C VAL A 202 -8.78 -7.33 -13.27
N PHE A 203 -7.72 -6.96 -12.54
CA PHE A 203 -7.44 -5.58 -12.11
C PHE A 203 -6.36 -4.88 -12.94
N GLY A 204 -5.46 -5.64 -13.56
CA GLY A 204 -4.36 -5.07 -14.32
C GLY A 204 -3.60 -6.09 -15.14
N ARG A 205 -2.64 -5.61 -15.91
CA ARG A 205 -1.81 -6.44 -16.78
C ARG A 205 -0.33 -6.03 -16.69
N TYR A 206 0.53 -7.02 -16.50
CA TYR A 206 1.96 -6.86 -16.63
C TYR A 206 2.50 -7.85 -17.64
N ARG A 207 2.97 -7.37 -18.81
CA ARG A 207 3.45 -8.22 -19.91
C ARG A 207 2.43 -9.30 -20.30
N GLY A 208 2.77 -10.58 -20.17
CA GLY A 208 1.90 -11.74 -20.45
C GLY A 208 1.10 -12.25 -19.24
N TRP A 209 0.91 -11.43 -18.19
CA TRP A 209 0.23 -11.81 -16.95
C TRP A 209 -0.87 -10.82 -16.61
N TYR A 210 -1.99 -11.32 -16.11
CA TYR A 210 -3.04 -10.52 -15.49
C TYR A 210 -2.93 -10.57 -13.98
N VAL A 211 -3.24 -9.46 -13.30
CA VAL A 211 -3.52 -9.45 -11.87
C VAL A 211 -4.97 -9.88 -11.69
N VAL A 212 -5.18 -10.97 -10.99
CA VAL A 212 -6.46 -11.69 -10.93
C VAL A 212 -6.86 -11.95 -9.48
N LEU A 213 -8.13 -11.69 -9.19
CA LEU A 213 -8.79 -12.15 -7.97
C LEU A 213 -9.70 -13.33 -8.30
N TYR A 214 -9.53 -14.43 -7.56
CA TYR A 214 -10.40 -15.60 -7.57
C TYR A 214 -10.75 -16.02 -6.15
N GLY A 215 -12.03 -15.91 -5.77
CA GLY A 215 -12.41 -15.98 -4.36
C GLY A 215 -11.72 -14.89 -3.56
N ASP A 216 -11.02 -15.28 -2.50
CA ASP A 216 -10.24 -14.36 -1.67
C ASP A 216 -8.74 -14.32 -2.06
N ALA A 217 -8.33 -15.03 -3.12
CA ALA A 217 -6.96 -15.10 -3.56
C ALA A 217 -6.66 -14.09 -4.65
N LEU A 218 -5.73 -13.16 -4.38
CA LEU A 218 -5.21 -12.19 -5.32
C LEU A 218 -3.80 -12.61 -5.77
N GLY A 219 -3.52 -12.54 -7.07
CA GLY A 219 -2.22 -12.93 -7.61
C GLY A 219 -2.15 -12.75 -9.13
N TYR A 220 -1.23 -13.48 -9.75
CA TYR A 220 -0.95 -13.37 -11.18
C TYR A 220 -1.32 -14.66 -11.92
N ALA A 221 -2.14 -14.54 -12.98
CA ALA A 221 -2.45 -15.61 -13.92
C ALA A 221 -1.89 -15.26 -15.31
N ASN A 222 -1.40 -16.29 -16.02
CA ASN A 222 -0.92 -16.09 -17.38
C ASN A 222 -2.11 -15.65 -18.27
N SER A 223 -1.93 -14.55 -19.01
CA SER A 223 -3.00 -13.94 -19.81
C SER A 223 -3.49 -14.85 -20.97
N ALA A 224 -2.69 -15.83 -21.38
CA ALA A 224 -3.10 -16.82 -22.38
C ALA A 224 -4.26 -17.72 -21.90
N PHE A 225 -4.46 -17.81 -20.58
CA PHE A 225 -5.49 -18.66 -19.96
C PHE A 225 -6.65 -17.86 -19.35
N ILE A 226 -6.71 -16.55 -19.57
CA ILE A 226 -7.82 -15.69 -19.11
C ILE A 226 -8.43 -15.00 -20.31
N GLN A 227 -9.65 -15.36 -20.61
CA GLN A 227 -10.43 -14.76 -21.68
C GLN A 227 -11.26 -13.59 -21.10
N LEU A 228 -11.07 -12.35 -21.63
CA LEU A 228 -11.80 -11.14 -21.27
C LEU A 228 -13.01 -10.94 -22.19
#